data_8d9018f4484596f65caef548aaa5bc42
#
_entry.id   8d9018f4484596f65caef548aaa5bc42
#
_cell.length_a   1.000
_cell.length_b   1.000
_cell.length_c   1.000
_cell.angle_alpha   90.00
_cell.angle_beta   90.00
_cell.angle_gamma   90.00
#
_symmetry.space_group_name_H-M   'P 1'
#
loop_
_entity.id
_entity.type
_entity.pdbx_description
1 polymer ?
#
loop_
_entity_poly.entity_id
_entity_poly.type
_entity_poly.pdbx_seq_one_letter_code
_entity_poly.pdbx_strand_id
1 'polypeptide(L)'
;MLRSLTEIASSLDVTNLKLDATSGDIEDLCHEALANSVAAVCVYPNSVPICRKILGSGEVGLATVIGFPSGRYSTRSKATEIDEVAARGASEVDIVIDYSALIAGETSAVAKEISDLAAVCRKVGLISKFIVETCYLDREQKLQALSFCEDAGANFIKTSTGFGGSGAKLEDVQLWATSLRSADLKIKASGGIRTRKQVRDFLDAGASRVGLRSAKTVLSGEGKGDSQ
;
A
#
# COMPACT_ATOMS: atom_id res chain seq x y z
N MET A 1 13.86 -14.63 15.31
CA MET A 1 14.77 -15.16 14.26
C MET A 1 15.03 -14.03 13.26
N LEU A 2 16.28 -13.80 12.83
CA LEU A 2 16.55 -12.73 11.87
C LEU A 2 15.97 -13.11 10.49
N ARG A 3 15.13 -12.26 9.91
CA ARG A 3 14.57 -12.46 8.55
C ARG A 3 15.71 -12.43 7.52
N SER A 4 15.70 -13.35 6.58
CA SER A 4 16.62 -13.38 5.44
C SER A 4 16.40 -12.19 4.51
N LEU A 5 17.38 -11.87 3.66
CA LEU A 5 17.21 -10.82 2.65
C LEU A 5 16.09 -11.15 1.65
N THR A 6 15.92 -12.42 1.32
CA THR A 6 14.83 -12.88 0.44
C THR A 6 13.45 -12.64 1.07
N GLU A 7 13.27 -12.95 2.37
CA GLU A 7 12.02 -12.67 3.08
C GLU A 7 11.74 -11.16 3.18
N ILE A 8 12.78 -10.36 3.34
CA ILE A 8 12.62 -8.89 3.30
C ILE A 8 12.21 -8.46 1.88
N ALA A 9 12.92 -8.87 0.85
CA ALA A 9 12.63 -8.50 -0.53
C ALA A 9 11.18 -8.82 -0.92
N SER A 10 10.71 -10.06 -0.64
CA SER A 10 9.34 -10.49 -0.93
C SER A 10 8.25 -9.78 -0.13
N SER A 11 8.61 -8.90 0.81
CA SER A 11 7.68 -8.04 1.54
C SER A 11 7.67 -6.58 1.04
N LEU A 12 8.52 -6.22 0.07
CA LEU A 12 8.68 -4.83 -0.36
C LEU A 12 7.76 -4.47 -1.54
N ASP A 13 7.08 -3.32 -1.43
CA ASP A 13 6.47 -2.62 -2.56
C ASP A 13 7.34 -1.43 -2.93
N VAL A 14 8.14 -1.56 -3.99
CA VAL A 14 8.94 -0.43 -4.48
C VAL A 14 8.05 0.57 -5.20
N THR A 15 8.14 1.84 -4.81
CA THR A 15 7.11 2.84 -5.09
C THR A 15 7.70 4.09 -5.75
N ASN A 16 7.17 4.49 -6.90
CA ASN A 16 7.42 5.80 -7.49
C ASN A 16 6.10 6.54 -7.76
N LEU A 17 5.76 7.46 -6.86
CA LEU A 17 4.61 8.36 -6.94
C LEU A 17 5.07 9.82 -6.95
N LYS A 18 6.25 10.12 -7.50
CA LYS A 18 6.69 11.48 -7.72
C LYS A 18 5.83 12.11 -8.82
N LEU A 19 5.49 13.39 -8.65
CA LEU A 19 4.67 14.13 -9.62
C LEU A 19 5.42 14.42 -10.91
N ASP A 20 6.75 14.40 -10.87
CA ASP A 20 7.68 14.65 -11.97
C ASP A 20 8.37 13.39 -12.51
N ALA A 21 7.87 12.19 -12.12
CA ALA A 21 8.43 10.92 -12.59
C ALA A 21 8.31 10.79 -14.12
N THR A 22 9.41 10.50 -14.75
CA THR A 22 9.48 10.22 -16.20
C THR A 22 9.23 8.73 -16.49
N SER A 23 8.98 8.39 -17.76
CA SER A 23 8.89 6.97 -18.19
C SER A 23 10.17 6.21 -17.85
N GLY A 24 11.35 6.82 -18.01
CA GLY A 24 12.63 6.20 -17.65
C GLY A 24 12.73 5.86 -16.16
N ASP A 25 12.27 6.77 -15.26
CA ASP A 25 12.23 6.49 -13.84
C ASP A 25 11.32 5.29 -13.49
N ILE A 26 10.25 5.08 -14.25
CA ILE A 26 9.33 3.95 -14.08
C ILE A 26 9.94 2.65 -14.63
N GLU A 27 10.65 2.72 -15.75
CA GLU A 27 11.39 1.58 -16.32
C GLU A 27 12.48 1.12 -15.35
N ASP A 28 13.28 2.05 -14.81
CA ASP A 28 14.32 1.75 -13.81
C ASP A 28 13.74 1.10 -12.55
N LEU A 29 12.58 1.60 -12.07
CA LEU A 29 11.87 1.01 -10.93
C LEU A 29 11.47 -0.46 -11.21
N CYS A 30 10.95 -0.74 -12.40
CA CYS A 30 10.57 -2.11 -12.79
C CYS A 30 11.79 -3.03 -12.86
N HIS A 31 12.90 -2.56 -13.43
CA HIS A 31 14.14 -3.34 -13.51
C HIS A 31 14.74 -3.58 -12.11
N GLU A 32 14.72 -2.57 -11.21
CA GLU A 32 15.10 -2.75 -9.80
C GLU A 32 14.24 -3.80 -9.12
N ALA A 33 12.91 -3.76 -9.35
CA ALA A 33 11.96 -4.70 -8.76
C ALA A 33 12.24 -6.15 -9.18
N LEU A 34 12.46 -6.38 -10.48
CA LEU A 34 12.80 -7.71 -11.03
C LEU A 34 14.13 -8.21 -10.49
N ALA A 35 15.17 -7.36 -10.49
CA ALA A 35 16.51 -7.74 -10.03
C ALA A 35 16.56 -8.13 -8.55
N ASN A 36 15.64 -7.63 -7.74
CA ASN A 36 15.58 -7.88 -6.30
C ASN A 36 14.43 -8.82 -5.87
N SER A 37 13.63 -9.32 -6.80
CA SER A 37 12.47 -10.19 -6.52
C SER A 37 11.56 -9.64 -5.44
N VAL A 38 11.20 -8.35 -5.55
CA VAL A 38 10.31 -7.68 -4.59
C VAL A 38 8.87 -8.14 -4.76
N ALA A 39 8.02 -7.84 -3.77
CA ALA A 39 6.61 -8.22 -3.81
C ALA A 39 5.84 -7.49 -4.92
N ALA A 40 6.01 -6.17 -5.05
CA ALA A 40 5.33 -5.39 -6.08
C ALA A 40 6.05 -4.08 -6.44
N VAL A 41 5.68 -3.55 -7.61
CA VAL A 41 5.91 -2.16 -8.01
C VAL A 41 4.62 -1.37 -7.73
N CYS A 42 4.73 -0.12 -7.25
CA CYS A 42 3.57 0.74 -7.05
C CYS A 42 3.78 2.09 -7.76
N VAL A 43 2.86 2.43 -8.68
CA VAL A 43 2.96 3.59 -9.57
C VAL A 43 1.61 4.30 -9.74
N TYR A 44 1.59 5.45 -10.40
CA TYR A 44 0.34 6.09 -10.85
C TYR A 44 -0.35 5.29 -11.98
N PRO A 45 -1.69 5.42 -12.15
CA PRO A 45 -2.47 4.65 -13.13
C PRO A 45 -1.97 4.74 -14.58
N ASN A 46 -1.51 5.90 -15.02
CA ASN A 46 -1.01 6.09 -16.38
C ASN A 46 0.32 5.37 -16.68
N SER A 47 1.05 4.96 -15.64
CA SER A 47 2.29 4.19 -15.77
C SER A 47 2.07 2.66 -15.81
N VAL A 48 0.86 2.18 -15.52
CA VAL A 48 0.54 0.74 -15.49
C VAL A 48 0.90 0.02 -16.81
N PRO A 49 0.60 0.57 -18.02
CA PRO A 49 0.96 -0.11 -19.26
C PRO A 49 2.47 -0.29 -19.47
N ILE A 50 3.28 0.71 -19.08
CA ILE A 50 4.74 0.62 -19.16
C ILE A 50 5.24 -0.48 -18.22
N CYS A 51 4.79 -0.46 -16.96
CA CYS A 51 5.18 -1.47 -15.98
C CYS A 51 4.77 -2.87 -16.44
N ARG A 52 3.55 -3.06 -16.95
CA ARG A 52 3.07 -4.37 -17.40
C ARG A 52 3.91 -4.91 -18.55
N LYS A 53 4.33 -4.05 -19.48
CA LYS A 53 5.21 -4.44 -20.58
C LYS A 53 6.56 -4.98 -20.09
N ILE A 54 7.13 -4.40 -19.03
CA ILE A 54 8.45 -4.79 -18.49
C ILE A 54 8.34 -5.98 -17.53
N LEU A 55 7.37 -5.95 -16.61
CA LEU A 55 7.18 -7.01 -15.62
C LEU A 55 6.61 -8.31 -16.23
N GLY A 56 5.94 -8.22 -17.37
CA GLY A 56 5.30 -9.38 -18.01
C GLY A 56 4.25 -10.02 -17.10
N SER A 57 4.14 -11.33 -17.14
CA SER A 57 3.28 -12.16 -16.26
C SER A 57 4.07 -12.78 -15.09
N GLY A 58 5.20 -12.19 -14.73
CA GLY A 58 6.07 -12.68 -13.66
C GLY A 58 5.48 -12.53 -12.25
N GLU A 59 6.26 -12.92 -11.24
CA GLU A 59 5.84 -12.96 -9.84
C GLU A 59 5.74 -11.57 -9.18
N VAL A 60 6.42 -10.55 -9.74
CA VAL A 60 6.36 -9.20 -9.20
C VAL A 60 4.99 -8.57 -9.48
N GLY A 61 4.25 -8.27 -8.42
CA GLY A 61 2.94 -7.62 -8.50
C GLY A 61 3.02 -6.21 -9.10
N LEU A 62 1.94 -5.78 -9.77
CA LEU A 62 1.80 -4.42 -10.27
C LEU A 62 0.67 -3.71 -9.54
N ALA A 63 1.04 -2.90 -8.57
CA ALA A 63 0.14 -2.07 -7.79
C ALA A 63 0.01 -0.68 -8.40
N THR A 64 -1.17 -0.09 -8.29
CA THR A 64 -1.40 1.31 -8.60
C THR A 64 -2.31 1.97 -7.57
N VAL A 65 -2.39 3.29 -7.56
CA VAL A 65 -3.16 4.05 -6.58
C VAL A 65 -4.51 4.48 -7.13
N ILE A 66 -5.53 4.53 -6.26
CA ILE A 66 -6.92 4.88 -6.58
C ILE A 66 -7.40 5.98 -5.62
N GLY A 67 -8.09 7.00 -6.15
CA GLY A 67 -8.58 8.13 -5.36
C GLY A 67 -7.46 8.92 -4.66
N PHE A 68 -6.28 8.89 -5.22
CA PHE A 68 -5.05 9.30 -4.57
C PHE A 68 -4.68 10.77 -4.84
N PRO A 69 -4.09 11.52 -3.86
CA PRO A 69 -3.77 11.06 -2.49
C PRO A 69 -4.84 11.35 -1.44
N SER A 70 -5.89 12.10 -1.76
CA SER A 70 -6.81 12.67 -0.77
C SER A 70 -7.95 11.76 -0.32
N GLY A 71 -8.32 10.76 -1.11
CA GLY A 71 -9.49 9.93 -0.88
C GLY A 71 -10.84 10.61 -1.15
N ARG A 72 -10.86 11.93 -1.37
CA ARG A 72 -12.06 12.78 -1.49
C ARG A 72 -12.67 12.73 -2.90
N TYR A 73 -12.97 11.52 -3.35
CA TYR A 73 -13.64 11.22 -4.61
C TYR A 73 -14.86 10.34 -4.35
N SER A 74 -15.85 10.40 -5.22
CA SER A 74 -17.02 9.52 -5.07
C SER A 74 -16.60 8.05 -5.18
N THR A 75 -17.30 7.15 -4.48
CA THR A 75 -17.13 5.70 -4.59
C THR A 75 -17.22 5.25 -6.05
N ARG A 76 -18.15 5.84 -6.84
CA ARG A 76 -18.30 5.55 -8.27
C ARG A 76 -17.06 5.92 -9.08
N SER A 77 -16.43 7.08 -8.82
CA SER A 77 -15.20 7.49 -9.50
C SER A 77 -14.08 6.51 -9.21
N LYS A 78 -13.87 6.16 -7.93
CA LYS A 78 -12.86 5.17 -7.53
C LYS A 78 -13.13 3.79 -8.15
N ALA A 79 -14.38 3.35 -8.23
CA ALA A 79 -14.75 2.09 -8.88
C ALA A 79 -14.40 2.11 -10.37
N THR A 80 -14.65 3.23 -11.07
CA THR A 80 -14.26 3.40 -12.47
C THR A 80 -12.74 3.36 -12.66
N GLU A 81 -11.97 4.00 -11.77
CA GLU A 81 -10.50 3.91 -11.77
C GLU A 81 -10.03 2.45 -11.61
N ILE A 82 -10.65 1.67 -10.69
CA ILE A 82 -10.34 0.26 -10.48
C ILE A 82 -10.55 -0.56 -11.76
N ASP A 83 -11.73 -0.42 -12.40
CA ASP A 83 -12.04 -1.12 -13.64
C ASP A 83 -11.03 -0.76 -14.77
N GLU A 84 -10.67 0.51 -14.87
CA GLU A 84 -9.72 1.00 -15.87
C GLU A 84 -8.31 0.42 -15.66
N VAL A 85 -7.79 0.44 -14.44
CA VAL A 85 -6.44 -0.07 -14.17
C VAL A 85 -6.37 -1.58 -14.25
N ALA A 86 -7.45 -2.30 -13.91
CA ALA A 86 -7.56 -3.73 -14.12
C ALA A 86 -7.42 -4.08 -15.63
N ALA A 87 -8.16 -3.37 -16.48
CA ALA A 87 -8.10 -3.52 -17.93
C ALA A 87 -6.71 -3.21 -18.51
N ARG A 88 -5.93 -2.34 -17.85
CA ARG A 88 -4.56 -1.99 -18.22
C ARG A 88 -3.50 -2.98 -17.69
N GLY A 89 -3.91 -3.96 -16.86
CA GLY A 89 -3.06 -5.03 -16.36
C GLY A 89 -2.47 -4.81 -14.96
N ALA A 90 -3.02 -3.93 -14.13
CA ALA A 90 -2.71 -3.93 -12.71
C ALA A 90 -3.12 -5.26 -12.06
N SER A 91 -2.40 -5.68 -11.02
CA SER A 91 -2.75 -6.85 -10.19
C SER A 91 -3.17 -6.46 -8.78
N GLU A 92 -2.83 -5.26 -8.36
CA GLU A 92 -3.10 -4.76 -7.01
C GLU A 92 -3.50 -3.28 -7.07
N VAL A 93 -4.32 -2.82 -6.14
CA VAL A 93 -4.71 -1.42 -6.01
C VAL A 93 -4.59 -0.93 -4.57
N ASP A 94 -3.98 0.24 -4.39
CA ASP A 94 -3.86 0.95 -3.12
C ASP A 94 -4.89 2.10 -3.13
N ILE A 95 -6.03 1.90 -2.49
CA ILE A 95 -7.22 2.76 -2.55
C ILE A 95 -7.25 3.69 -1.34
N VAL A 96 -7.29 5.00 -1.53
CA VAL A 96 -7.45 5.93 -0.41
C VAL A 96 -8.93 6.02 -0.04
N ILE A 97 -9.26 5.73 1.23
CA ILE A 97 -10.64 5.92 1.75
C ILE A 97 -10.94 7.41 1.90
N ASP A 98 -12.20 7.78 2.02
CA ASP A 98 -12.55 9.13 2.49
C ASP A 98 -12.31 9.23 4.01
N TYR A 99 -11.04 9.40 4.40
CA TYR A 99 -10.67 9.56 5.80
C TYR A 99 -11.22 10.86 6.40
N SER A 100 -11.56 11.87 5.59
CA SER A 100 -12.20 13.08 6.09
C SER A 100 -13.62 12.83 6.55
N ALA A 101 -14.37 11.97 5.86
CA ALA A 101 -15.68 11.52 6.31
C ALA A 101 -15.58 10.68 7.60
N LEU A 102 -14.54 9.83 7.71
CA LEU A 102 -14.29 9.08 8.96
C LEU A 102 -14.03 10.01 10.15
N ILE A 103 -13.21 11.05 9.96
CA ILE A 103 -12.94 12.09 10.98
C ILE A 103 -14.23 12.82 11.36
N ALA A 104 -15.12 13.08 10.41
CA ALA A 104 -16.41 13.72 10.64
C ALA A 104 -17.44 12.80 11.34
N GLY A 105 -17.13 11.53 11.56
CA GLY A 105 -18.04 10.56 12.16
C GLY A 105 -19.02 9.91 11.18
N GLU A 106 -18.84 10.09 9.87
CA GLU A 106 -19.66 9.48 8.82
C GLU A 106 -19.30 7.99 8.58
N THR A 107 -19.21 7.22 9.67
CA THR A 107 -18.69 5.86 9.70
C THR A 107 -19.42 4.90 8.75
N SER A 108 -20.75 5.01 8.66
CA SER A 108 -21.55 4.16 7.78
C SER A 108 -21.26 4.41 6.29
N ALA A 109 -20.98 5.66 5.92
CA ALA A 109 -20.62 6.01 4.54
C ALA A 109 -19.25 5.42 4.17
N VAL A 110 -18.26 5.53 5.08
CA VAL A 110 -16.92 4.99 4.88
C VAL A 110 -16.93 3.46 4.86
N ALA A 111 -17.67 2.81 5.76
CA ALA A 111 -17.82 1.36 5.76
C ALA A 111 -18.43 0.85 4.44
N LYS A 112 -19.45 1.56 3.94
CA LYS A 112 -20.07 1.24 2.65
C LYS A 112 -19.11 1.46 1.49
N GLU A 113 -18.35 2.55 1.45
CA GLU A 113 -17.33 2.81 0.43
C GLU A 113 -16.32 1.65 0.37
N ILE A 114 -15.74 1.26 1.52
CA ILE A 114 -14.77 0.17 1.59
C ILE A 114 -15.38 -1.14 1.09
N SER A 115 -16.61 -1.45 1.51
CA SER A 115 -17.31 -2.67 1.10
C SER A 115 -17.57 -2.71 -0.41
N ASP A 116 -18.09 -1.61 -0.97
CA ASP A 116 -18.38 -1.50 -2.40
C ASP A 116 -17.11 -1.65 -3.25
N LEU A 117 -16.01 -0.96 -2.86
CA LEU A 117 -14.76 -1.00 -3.61
C LEU A 117 -14.03 -2.35 -3.46
N ALA A 118 -14.08 -2.98 -2.30
CA ALA A 118 -13.56 -4.33 -2.11
C ALA A 118 -14.31 -5.35 -3.00
N ALA A 119 -15.63 -5.20 -3.14
CA ALA A 119 -16.42 -6.03 -4.03
C ALA A 119 -16.05 -5.83 -5.51
N VAL A 120 -15.79 -4.58 -5.95
CA VAL A 120 -15.29 -4.29 -7.30
C VAL A 120 -13.94 -4.96 -7.53
N CYS A 121 -12.99 -4.81 -6.59
CA CYS A 121 -11.67 -5.45 -6.71
C CYS A 121 -11.76 -6.96 -6.85
N ARG A 122 -12.58 -7.62 -6.01
CA ARG A 122 -12.81 -9.08 -6.11
C ARG A 122 -13.36 -9.49 -7.46
N LYS A 123 -14.33 -8.73 -7.99
CA LYS A 123 -14.96 -9.01 -9.31
C LYS A 123 -13.97 -9.00 -10.45
N VAL A 124 -12.98 -8.07 -10.41
CA VAL A 124 -11.96 -7.93 -11.45
C VAL A 124 -10.64 -8.63 -11.12
N GLY A 125 -10.57 -9.36 -9.99
CA GLY A 125 -9.41 -10.16 -9.61
C GLY A 125 -8.21 -9.37 -9.09
N LEU A 126 -8.43 -8.16 -8.54
CA LEU A 126 -7.37 -7.32 -7.98
C LEU A 126 -7.22 -7.51 -6.47
N ILE A 127 -5.98 -7.48 -5.99
CA ILE A 127 -5.66 -7.37 -4.56
C ILE A 127 -5.97 -5.94 -4.11
N SER A 128 -6.86 -5.79 -3.13
CA SER A 128 -7.25 -4.49 -2.57
C SER A 128 -6.43 -4.13 -1.34
N LYS A 129 -5.95 -2.87 -1.26
CA LYS A 129 -5.28 -2.32 -0.09
C LYS A 129 -5.87 -0.95 0.22
N PHE A 130 -6.53 -0.80 1.36
CA PHE A 130 -7.18 0.45 1.76
C PHE A 130 -6.25 1.33 2.58
N ILE A 131 -5.91 2.52 2.04
CA ILE A 131 -5.09 3.53 2.72
C ILE A 131 -6.01 4.36 3.59
N VAL A 132 -5.77 4.34 4.89
CA VAL A 132 -6.61 5.06 5.85
C VAL A 132 -5.99 6.38 6.32
N GLU A 133 -4.73 6.67 5.97
CA GLU A 133 -3.96 7.87 6.32
C GLU A 133 -3.88 8.09 7.83
N THR A 134 -3.23 7.15 8.51
CA THR A 134 -3.22 7.06 9.99
C THR A 134 -2.80 8.33 10.72
N CYS A 135 -2.04 9.22 10.08
CA CYS A 135 -1.57 10.44 10.71
C CYS A 135 -2.68 11.46 11.04
N TYR A 136 -3.85 11.31 10.45
CA TYR A 136 -5.02 12.15 10.71
C TYR A 136 -6.07 11.50 11.62
N LEU A 137 -5.90 10.21 11.95
CA LEU A 137 -6.87 9.42 12.70
C LEU A 137 -6.45 9.24 14.15
N ASP A 138 -7.40 9.31 15.05
CA ASP A 138 -7.23 8.89 16.44
C ASP A 138 -7.26 7.34 16.56
N ARG A 139 -7.08 6.84 17.79
CA ARG A 139 -7.03 5.40 18.06
C ARG A 139 -8.34 4.70 17.70
N GLU A 140 -9.49 5.31 18.00
CA GLU A 140 -10.80 4.71 17.76
C GLU A 140 -11.08 4.63 16.26
N GLN A 141 -10.84 5.72 15.54
CA GLN A 141 -10.99 5.78 14.07
C GLN A 141 -10.10 4.76 13.35
N LYS A 142 -8.85 4.53 13.82
CA LYS A 142 -7.96 3.49 13.27
C LYS A 142 -8.53 2.09 13.48
N LEU A 143 -9.17 1.82 14.62
CA LEU A 143 -9.81 0.53 14.89
C LEU A 143 -11.11 0.36 14.11
N GLN A 144 -11.88 1.43 13.91
CA GLN A 144 -13.07 1.42 13.06
C GLN A 144 -12.69 1.10 11.61
N ALA A 145 -11.66 1.77 11.06
CA ALA A 145 -11.17 1.49 9.72
C ALA A 145 -10.67 0.04 9.55
N LEU A 146 -9.99 -0.50 10.58
CA LEU A 146 -9.60 -1.92 10.60
C LEU A 146 -10.83 -2.82 10.48
N SER A 147 -11.85 -2.60 11.34
CA SER A 147 -13.08 -3.39 11.32
C SER A 147 -13.78 -3.32 9.95
N PHE A 148 -13.88 -2.13 9.35
CA PHE A 148 -14.50 -1.97 8.03
C PHE A 148 -13.75 -2.74 6.93
N CYS A 149 -12.41 -2.76 6.97
CA CYS A 149 -11.61 -3.54 6.03
C CYS A 149 -11.81 -5.05 6.23
N GLU A 150 -11.88 -5.54 7.48
CA GLU A 150 -12.16 -6.94 7.78
C GLU A 150 -13.56 -7.36 7.30
N ASP A 151 -14.57 -6.57 7.67
CA ASP A 151 -15.98 -6.85 7.33
C ASP A 151 -16.22 -6.82 5.81
N ALA A 152 -15.47 -6.00 5.09
CA ALA A 152 -15.49 -5.92 3.63
C ALA A 152 -14.74 -7.06 2.94
N GLY A 153 -13.95 -7.85 3.65
CA GLY A 153 -13.05 -8.86 3.07
C GLY A 153 -11.95 -8.25 2.20
N ALA A 154 -11.38 -7.12 2.63
CA ALA A 154 -10.22 -6.51 2.00
C ALA A 154 -8.98 -7.38 2.18
N ASN A 155 -8.01 -7.29 1.24
CA ASN A 155 -6.76 -8.05 1.37
C ASN A 155 -5.77 -7.35 2.31
N PHE A 156 -5.74 -6.01 2.30
CA PHE A 156 -4.85 -5.23 3.15
C PHE A 156 -5.52 -3.98 3.70
N ILE A 157 -5.14 -3.61 4.93
CA ILE A 157 -5.21 -2.24 5.43
C ILE A 157 -3.82 -1.61 5.32
N LYS A 158 -3.73 -0.37 4.85
CA LYS A 158 -2.46 0.35 4.62
C LYS A 158 -2.43 1.65 5.40
N THR A 159 -1.28 1.97 6.00
CA THR A 159 -1.16 3.13 6.89
C THR A 159 -1.30 4.47 6.17
N SER A 160 -0.55 4.70 5.11
CA SER A 160 -0.31 6.07 4.65
C SER A 160 -0.12 6.17 3.13
N THR A 161 -0.46 7.34 2.57
CA THR A 161 -0.16 7.69 1.18
C THR A 161 1.31 8.07 0.99
N GLY A 162 1.95 8.65 2.02
CA GLY A 162 3.24 9.31 1.94
C GLY A 162 3.16 10.80 1.57
N PHE A 163 1.93 11.34 1.40
CA PHE A 163 1.64 12.76 1.12
C PHE A 163 1.00 13.48 2.31
N GLY A 164 0.65 12.74 3.37
CA GLY A 164 0.13 13.29 4.62
C GLY A 164 1.21 13.91 5.50
N GLY A 165 0.80 14.40 6.68
CA GLY A 165 1.68 15.06 7.63
C GLY A 165 2.78 14.17 8.22
N SER A 166 2.57 12.85 8.28
CA SER A 166 3.58 11.85 8.65
C SER A 166 3.29 10.50 7.98
N GLY A 167 4.31 9.62 7.95
CA GLY A 167 4.17 8.27 7.43
C GLY A 167 3.80 7.24 8.50
N ALA A 168 4.12 5.96 8.21
CA ALA A 168 3.83 4.85 9.11
C ALA A 168 4.50 5.00 10.48
N LYS A 169 3.78 4.60 11.53
CA LYS A 169 4.28 4.49 12.89
C LYS A 169 4.16 3.05 13.37
N LEU A 170 5.15 2.59 14.13
CA LEU A 170 5.15 1.22 14.66
C LEU A 170 3.96 0.94 15.56
N GLU A 171 3.57 1.93 16.39
CA GLU A 171 2.41 1.83 17.26
C GLU A 171 1.10 1.59 16.51
N ASP A 172 0.92 2.16 15.31
CA ASP A 172 -0.28 1.94 14.50
C ASP A 172 -0.34 0.51 13.95
N VAL A 173 0.80 0.00 13.49
CA VAL A 173 0.91 -1.39 13.00
C VAL A 173 0.70 -2.39 14.15
N GLN A 174 1.31 -2.16 15.32
CA GLN A 174 1.13 -2.98 16.52
C GLN A 174 -0.33 -2.96 17.00
N LEU A 175 -0.97 -1.79 17.00
CA LEU A 175 -2.38 -1.64 17.33
C LEU A 175 -3.25 -2.53 16.45
N TRP A 176 -3.04 -2.50 15.14
CA TRP A 176 -3.80 -3.33 14.20
C TRP A 176 -3.46 -4.82 14.35
N ALA A 177 -2.16 -5.17 14.42
CA ALA A 177 -1.73 -6.56 14.54
C ALA A 177 -2.31 -7.26 15.77
N THR A 178 -2.47 -6.52 16.89
CA THR A 178 -3.07 -7.06 18.12
C THR A 178 -4.60 -7.03 18.14
N SER A 179 -5.23 -6.30 17.20
CA SER A 179 -6.68 -6.13 17.11
C SER A 179 -7.32 -6.88 15.95
N LEU A 180 -6.52 -7.46 15.04
CA LEU A 180 -7.01 -8.28 13.92
C LEU A 180 -7.87 -9.46 14.44
N ARG A 181 -9.05 -9.61 13.84
CA ARG A 181 -10.00 -10.72 14.08
C ARG A 181 -9.83 -11.84 13.04
N SER A 182 -9.33 -11.48 11.85
CA SER A 182 -9.14 -12.40 10.71
C SER A 182 -7.69 -12.44 10.27
N ALA A 183 -7.18 -13.63 9.97
CA ALA A 183 -5.87 -13.82 9.35
C ALA A 183 -5.83 -13.45 7.85
N ASP A 184 -6.99 -13.23 7.24
CA ASP A 184 -7.10 -12.93 5.80
C ASP A 184 -6.74 -11.47 5.50
N LEU A 185 -7.05 -10.54 6.43
CA LEU A 185 -6.64 -9.15 6.32
C LEU A 185 -5.19 -8.98 6.76
N LYS A 186 -4.37 -8.43 5.88
CA LYS A 186 -2.94 -8.17 6.11
C LYS A 186 -2.70 -6.67 6.31
N ILE A 187 -1.53 -6.33 6.88
CA ILE A 187 -1.14 -4.93 7.14
C ILE A 187 -0.02 -4.54 6.19
N LYS A 188 -0.17 -3.36 5.54
CA LYS A 188 0.90 -2.71 4.78
C LYS A 188 1.32 -1.42 5.48
N ALA A 189 2.60 -1.31 5.82
CA ALA A 189 3.21 -0.08 6.33
C ALA A 189 3.83 0.73 5.19
N SER A 190 3.62 2.04 5.12
CA SER A 190 4.20 2.89 4.09
C SER A 190 4.36 4.35 4.55
N GLY A 191 5.27 5.06 3.87
CA GLY A 191 5.58 6.45 4.19
C GLY A 191 6.75 6.59 5.19
N GLY A 192 7.82 7.23 4.76
CA GLY A 192 8.97 7.53 5.62
C GLY A 192 9.96 6.38 5.86
N ILE A 193 9.73 5.19 5.34
CA ILE A 193 10.57 3.99 5.57
C ILE A 193 11.73 4.00 4.57
N ARG A 194 12.98 3.95 5.07
CA ARG A 194 14.20 4.15 4.27
C ARG A 194 15.33 3.17 4.58
N THR A 195 15.32 2.50 5.74
CA THR A 195 16.41 1.63 6.18
C THR A 195 15.96 0.20 6.35
N ARG A 196 16.90 -0.75 6.25
CA ARG A 196 16.63 -2.18 6.52
C ARG A 196 16.12 -2.40 7.93
N LYS A 197 16.66 -1.65 8.90
CA LYS A 197 16.21 -1.72 10.29
C LYS A 197 14.72 -1.35 10.40
N GLN A 198 14.31 -0.23 9.82
CA GLN A 198 12.92 0.18 9.84
C GLN A 198 12.01 -0.87 9.18
N VAL A 199 12.41 -1.45 8.04
CA VAL A 199 11.63 -2.53 7.40
C VAL A 199 11.44 -3.71 8.34
N ARG A 200 12.52 -4.18 8.99
CA ARG A 200 12.44 -5.27 9.98
C ARG A 200 11.52 -4.90 11.14
N ASP A 201 11.68 -3.71 11.70
CA ASP A 201 10.84 -3.25 12.82
C ASP A 201 9.36 -3.28 12.46
N PHE A 202 8.96 -2.85 11.24
CA PHE A 202 7.57 -2.92 10.78
C PHE A 202 7.08 -4.36 10.54
N LEU A 203 7.92 -5.21 9.96
CA LEU A 203 7.58 -6.62 9.77
C LEU A 203 7.42 -7.36 11.12
N ASP A 204 8.27 -7.05 12.08
CA ASP A 204 8.21 -7.63 13.43
C ASP A 204 7.02 -7.06 14.25
N ALA A 205 6.59 -5.83 13.93
CA ALA A 205 5.37 -5.24 14.48
C ALA A 205 4.07 -5.86 13.91
N GLY A 206 4.16 -6.69 12.86
CA GLY A 206 3.02 -7.39 12.26
C GLY A 206 2.65 -6.95 10.84
N ALA A 207 3.40 -6.04 10.20
CA ALA A 207 3.20 -5.76 8.79
C ALA A 207 3.59 -6.97 7.93
N SER A 208 2.84 -7.22 6.86
CA SER A 208 3.15 -8.23 5.85
C SER A 208 3.78 -7.62 4.59
N ARG A 209 3.59 -6.32 4.37
CA ARG A 209 4.14 -5.56 3.23
C ARG A 209 4.67 -4.22 3.72
N VAL A 210 5.72 -3.74 3.08
CA VAL A 210 6.33 -2.44 3.38
C VAL A 210 6.54 -1.65 2.09
N GLY A 211 5.92 -0.48 2.01
CA GLY A 211 6.08 0.44 0.87
C GLY A 211 7.27 1.38 1.07
N LEU A 212 8.18 1.42 0.09
CA LEU A 212 9.37 2.26 0.12
C LEU A 212 9.82 2.65 -1.30
N ARG A 213 10.78 3.58 -1.42
CA ARG A 213 11.21 4.10 -2.72
C ARG A 213 12.17 3.18 -3.46
N SER A 214 13.08 2.49 -2.76
CA SER A 214 14.13 1.68 -3.38
C SER A 214 14.44 0.46 -2.52
N ALA A 215 14.32 -0.71 -3.12
CA ALA A 215 14.73 -1.99 -2.53
C ALA A 215 16.26 -2.08 -2.41
N LYS A 216 16.99 -1.57 -3.41
CA LYS A 216 18.44 -1.60 -3.43
C LYS A 216 19.04 -0.98 -2.17
N THR A 217 18.56 0.20 -1.76
CA THR A 217 19.03 0.89 -0.55
C THR A 217 18.85 0.04 0.71
N VAL A 218 17.74 -0.67 0.81
CA VAL A 218 17.41 -1.51 1.97
C VAL A 218 18.16 -2.84 1.92
N LEU A 219 18.28 -3.47 0.75
CA LEU A 219 18.88 -4.80 0.61
C LEU A 219 20.40 -4.77 0.58
N SER A 220 21.05 -3.70 0.06
CA SER A 220 22.51 -3.54 0.14
C SER A 220 23.03 -3.21 1.54
N GLY A 221 22.17 -2.66 2.39
CA GLY A 221 22.57 -2.18 3.71
C GLY A 221 23.24 -0.80 3.70
N GLU A 222 23.28 -0.12 2.55
CA GLU A 222 23.89 1.22 2.39
C GLU A 222 22.96 2.37 2.82
N GLY A 223 21.83 2.08 3.46
CA GLY A 223 20.98 3.12 4.04
C GLY A 223 21.78 3.94 5.04
N LYS A 224 22.07 5.21 4.73
CA LYS A 224 22.60 6.18 5.68
C LYS A 224 21.63 6.29 6.85
N GLY A 225 21.93 5.65 7.90
CA GLY A 225 21.19 5.73 9.14
C GLY A 225 22.00 5.00 10.17
N ASP A 226 22.24 5.67 11.19
CA ASP A 226 22.76 5.43 12.52
C ASP A 226 24.12 6.09 12.74
N SER A 227 24.10 7.42 12.57
CA SER A 227 24.97 8.28 13.39
C SER A 227 24.02 9.01 14.33
N GLN A 228 23.93 8.47 15.56
CA GLN A 228 23.53 9.02 16.85
C GLN A 228 22.39 10.03 16.89
#